data_da7e71d25d78c51a8dd93850eb5761e8
#
_entry.id   da7e71d25d78c51a8dd93850eb5761e8
#
_cell.length_a   1.000
_cell.length_b   1.000
_cell.length_c   1.000
_cell.angle_alpha   90.00
_cell.angle_beta   90.00
_cell.angle_gamma   90.00
#
_symmetry.space_group_name_H-M   'P 1'
#
loop_
_entity.id
_entity.type
_entity.pdbx_description
1 polymer ?
#
loop_
_entity_poly.entity_id
_entity_poly.type
_entity_poly.pdbx_seq_one_letter_code
_entity_poly.pdbx_strand_id
1 'polypeptide(L)'
;MNEIKFEQYIENSPEPVSIEGTEKILFQMKKCVCKITKENGVNGTGFFCKIPFPEHFDLFPVLVTNLHVLNKNDIEKNKIIEVTLNDDSKKKTIKIEKSRIIFCDENLDVTFIQIKPEKDNIKHFLEISEDIIKNDKNILESKYRKKSIYIIHYPKGKNIKVSYGLINKVLDNNITHYCITDNGSSGSPVLSLDNFKIIGIHYGTSIFKRFNNSSFMKSVLIAFNQFIKKCNSNFNYNNNFIYNVVLMPPIHF
;
A
#
# COMPACT_ATOMS: atom_id res chain seq x y z
N MET A 1 -14.11 51.14 -9.86
CA MET A 1 -13.80 50.33 -8.66
C MET A 1 -13.39 48.96 -9.12
N ASN A 2 -12.12 48.65 -9.01
CA ASN A 2 -11.62 47.28 -9.35
C ASN A 2 -12.00 46.40 -8.18
N GLU A 3 -12.89 45.46 -8.39
CA GLU A 3 -13.12 44.35 -7.44
C GLU A 3 -11.83 43.54 -7.36
N ILE A 4 -11.12 43.65 -6.27
CA ILE A 4 -10.04 42.75 -5.90
C ILE A 4 -10.72 41.44 -5.54
N LYS A 5 -10.78 40.51 -6.48
CA LYS A 5 -11.16 39.12 -6.18
C LYS A 5 -10.04 38.50 -5.35
N PHE A 6 -10.28 38.37 -4.04
CA PHE A 6 -9.44 37.53 -3.19
C PHE A 6 -9.79 36.08 -3.52
N GLU A 7 -8.88 35.32 -4.11
CA GLU A 7 -8.95 33.87 -4.12
C GLU A 7 -8.83 33.39 -2.67
N GLN A 8 -9.93 32.97 -2.09
CA GLN A 8 -9.93 32.40 -0.74
C GLN A 8 -9.42 30.97 -0.81
N TYR A 9 -8.29 30.71 -0.18
CA TYR A 9 -7.85 29.36 0.14
C TYR A 9 -8.87 28.75 1.11
N ILE A 10 -9.59 27.70 0.68
CA ILE A 10 -10.56 27.01 1.54
C ILE A 10 -9.76 26.13 2.49
N GLU A 11 -9.66 26.52 3.76
CA GLU A 11 -9.02 25.70 4.80
C GLU A 11 -9.62 24.29 4.82
N ASN A 12 -8.75 23.28 4.94
CA ASN A 12 -9.09 21.85 4.98
C ASN A 12 -9.57 21.23 3.65
N SER A 13 -9.26 21.83 2.52
CA SER A 13 -9.41 21.22 1.20
C SER A 13 -8.05 20.74 0.67
N PRO A 14 -8.01 19.61 -0.08
CA PRO A 14 -6.80 19.18 -0.77
C PRO A 14 -6.33 20.22 -1.78
N GLU A 15 -5.02 20.30 -2.00
CA GLU A 15 -4.43 21.16 -3.03
C GLU A 15 -4.89 20.75 -4.44
N PRO A 16 -5.04 21.70 -5.37
CA PRO A 16 -5.36 21.40 -6.76
C PRO A 16 -4.21 20.64 -7.43
N VAL A 17 -4.56 19.80 -8.40
CA VAL A 17 -3.61 18.95 -9.13
C VAL A 17 -3.33 19.54 -10.50
N SER A 18 -2.05 19.65 -10.88
CA SER A 18 -1.63 20.08 -12.22
C SER A 18 -1.97 19.03 -13.28
N ILE A 19 -1.86 19.40 -14.56
CA ILE A 19 -2.00 18.47 -15.70
C ILE A 19 -1.01 17.33 -15.55
N GLU A 20 0.27 17.60 -15.32
CA GLU A 20 1.32 16.60 -15.12
C GLU A 20 1.01 15.66 -13.94
N GLY A 21 0.55 16.22 -12.82
CA GLY A 21 0.13 15.43 -11.66
C GLY A 21 -1.05 14.53 -11.99
N THR A 22 -2.02 15.02 -12.77
CA THR A 22 -3.19 14.25 -13.21
C THR A 22 -2.78 13.10 -14.13
N GLU A 23 -1.86 13.32 -15.06
CA GLU A 23 -1.32 12.27 -15.94
C GLU A 23 -0.59 11.19 -15.13
N LYS A 24 0.19 11.60 -14.12
CA LYS A 24 0.89 10.68 -13.23
C LYS A 24 -0.09 9.82 -12.43
N ILE A 25 -1.13 10.42 -11.85
CA ILE A 25 -2.20 9.71 -11.15
C ILE A 25 -2.90 8.73 -12.09
N LEU A 26 -3.26 9.16 -13.29
CA LEU A 26 -3.90 8.30 -14.30
C LEU A 26 -3.01 7.12 -14.71
N PHE A 27 -1.70 7.35 -14.86
CA PHE A 27 -0.74 6.27 -15.10
C PHE A 27 -0.72 5.26 -13.95
N GLN A 28 -0.64 5.73 -12.70
CA GLN A 28 -0.67 4.89 -11.50
C GLN A 28 -1.96 4.06 -11.42
N MET A 29 -3.11 4.68 -11.67
CA MET A 29 -4.40 4.00 -11.74
C MET A 29 -4.40 2.85 -12.77
N LYS A 30 -3.91 3.11 -13.96
CA LYS A 30 -3.94 2.13 -15.06
C LYS A 30 -2.91 1.01 -14.94
N LYS A 31 -1.79 1.26 -14.24
CA LYS A 31 -0.60 0.39 -14.35
C LYS A 31 -0.12 -0.22 -13.03
N CYS A 32 -0.42 0.43 -11.90
CA CYS A 32 0.20 0.06 -10.62
C CYS A 32 -0.80 -0.41 -9.56
N VAL A 33 -2.08 -0.01 -9.65
CA VAL A 33 -3.11 -0.38 -8.69
C VAL A 33 -4.07 -1.39 -9.31
N CYS A 34 -4.37 -2.46 -8.58
CA CYS A 34 -5.18 -3.57 -9.07
C CYS A 34 -6.36 -3.88 -8.13
N LYS A 35 -7.42 -4.42 -8.70
CA LYS A 35 -8.47 -5.10 -7.96
C LYS A 35 -8.00 -6.54 -7.66
N ILE A 36 -8.20 -6.97 -6.44
CA ILE A 36 -8.00 -8.36 -6.01
C ILE A 36 -9.37 -8.98 -5.87
N THR A 37 -9.63 -10.07 -6.58
CA THR A 37 -10.90 -10.80 -6.51
C THR A 37 -10.64 -12.17 -5.90
N LYS A 38 -11.35 -12.48 -4.81
CA LYS A 38 -11.31 -13.77 -4.14
C LYS A 38 -12.33 -14.74 -4.74
N GLU A 39 -12.13 -16.04 -4.57
CA GLU A 39 -13.05 -17.09 -5.04
C GLU A 39 -14.49 -16.91 -4.49
N ASN A 40 -14.63 -16.38 -3.28
CA ASN A 40 -15.93 -16.08 -2.66
C ASN A 40 -16.57 -14.76 -3.13
N GLY A 41 -16.02 -14.11 -4.15
CA GLY A 41 -16.51 -12.85 -4.69
C GLY A 41 -16.19 -11.60 -3.87
N VAL A 42 -15.50 -11.72 -2.74
CA VAL A 42 -15.01 -10.57 -1.96
C VAL A 42 -13.88 -9.90 -2.72
N ASN A 43 -13.97 -8.58 -2.87
CA ASN A 43 -12.99 -7.78 -3.57
C ASN A 43 -12.25 -6.87 -2.61
N GLY A 44 -10.98 -6.63 -2.91
CA GLY A 44 -10.14 -5.64 -2.27
C GLY A 44 -9.28 -4.91 -3.30
N THR A 45 -8.50 -3.97 -2.83
CA THR A 45 -7.51 -3.26 -3.62
C THR A 45 -6.12 -3.77 -3.27
N GLY A 46 -5.24 -3.84 -4.26
CA GLY A 46 -3.81 -4.04 -4.08
C GLY A 46 -3.02 -3.12 -4.98
N PHE A 47 -1.74 -3.01 -4.75
CA PHE A 47 -0.86 -2.23 -5.61
C PHE A 47 0.52 -2.86 -5.71
N PHE A 48 1.16 -2.63 -6.84
CA PHE A 48 2.53 -3.04 -7.08
C PHE A 48 3.47 -1.90 -6.70
N CYS A 49 4.46 -2.18 -5.87
CA CYS A 49 5.51 -1.22 -5.54
C CYS A 49 6.88 -1.88 -5.41
N LYS A 50 7.90 -1.06 -5.44
CA LYS A 50 9.27 -1.46 -5.12
C LYS A 50 9.64 -0.94 -3.75
N ILE A 51 10.04 -1.85 -2.88
CA ILE A 51 10.44 -1.53 -1.50
C ILE A 51 11.95 -1.67 -1.34
N PRO A 52 12.59 -0.87 -0.44
CA PRO A 52 13.99 -1.09 -0.09
C PRO A 52 14.17 -2.46 0.52
N PHE A 53 15.11 -3.24 -0.01
CA PHE A 53 15.45 -4.54 0.57
C PHE A 53 16.63 -4.38 1.53
N PRO A 54 16.56 -4.92 2.77
CA PRO A 54 17.67 -4.85 3.71
C PRO A 54 18.93 -5.48 3.11
N GLU A 55 20.06 -4.84 3.29
CA GLU A 55 21.40 -5.35 2.89
C GLU A 55 21.65 -5.43 1.37
N HIS A 56 20.68 -5.02 0.54
CA HIS A 56 20.83 -4.93 -0.91
C HIS A 56 20.49 -3.53 -1.41
N PHE A 57 21.25 -3.04 -2.39
CA PHE A 57 20.95 -1.76 -3.05
C PHE A 57 19.75 -1.84 -3.98
N ASP A 58 19.29 -3.07 -4.29
CA ASP A 58 18.19 -3.29 -5.20
C ASP A 58 16.84 -3.10 -4.53
N LEU A 59 15.91 -2.55 -5.29
CA LEU A 59 14.53 -2.40 -4.87
C LEU A 59 13.77 -3.72 -5.11
N PHE A 60 13.08 -4.19 -4.08
CA PHE A 60 12.36 -5.45 -4.09
C PHE A 60 10.91 -5.25 -4.56
N PRO A 61 10.48 -5.83 -5.70
CA PRO A 61 9.15 -5.67 -6.23
C PRO A 61 8.14 -6.55 -5.51
N VAL A 62 7.04 -5.94 -5.06
CA VAL A 62 5.96 -6.62 -4.32
C VAL A 62 4.58 -6.20 -4.79
N LEU A 63 3.61 -7.12 -4.63
CA LEU A 63 2.19 -6.80 -4.48
C LEU A 63 1.94 -6.53 -3.00
N VAL A 64 1.30 -5.42 -2.70
CA VAL A 64 0.90 -5.01 -1.36
C VAL A 64 -0.62 -4.96 -1.26
N THR A 65 -1.16 -5.48 -0.18
CA THR A 65 -2.57 -5.36 0.20
C THR A 65 -2.72 -5.56 1.71
N ASN A 66 -3.94 -5.53 2.23
CA ASN A 66 -4.19 -5.88 3.63
C ASN A 66 -4.25 -7.40 3.85
N LEU A 67 -3.96 -7.82 5.09
CA LEU A 67 -4.05 -9.23 5.49
C LEU A 67 -5.51 -9.72 5.49
N HIS A 68 -6.47 -8.87 5.86
CA HIS A 68 -7.88 -9.25 5.78
C HIS A 68 -8.39 -9.36 4.33
N VAL A 69 -7.70 -8.76 3.33
CA VAL A 69 -7.97 -8.94 1.90
C VAL A 69 -7.37 -10.23 1.38
N LEU A 70 -6.08 -10.48 1.63
CA LEU A 70 -5.38 -11.72 1.30
C LEU A 70 -4.79 -12.31 2.58
N ASN A 71 -5.54 -13.21 3.21
CA ASN A 71 -5.13 -13.86 4.44
C ASN A 71 -4.20 -15.08 4.18
N LYS A 72 -3.76 -15.71 5.26
CA LYS A 72 -2.84 -16.84 5.22
C LYS A 72 -3.32 -17.98 4.32
N ASN A 73 -4.62 -18.29 4.34
CA ASN A 73 -5.21 -19.36 3.52
C ASN A 73 -5.22 -18.99 2.04
N ASP A 74 -5.38 -17.68 1.70
CA ASP A 74 -5.41 -17.21 0.31
C ASP A 74 -4.02 -17.29 -0.35
N ILE A 75 -2.95 -17.31 0.45
CA ILE A 75 -1.55 -17.29 -0.01
C ILE A 75 -0.81 -18.62 0.22
N GLU A 76 -1.52 -19.69 0.47
CA GLU A 76 -0.95 -21.03 0.57
C GLU A 76 -0.28 -21.45 -0.74
N LYS A 77 0.70 -22.36 -0.61
CA LYS A 77 1.43 -22.90 -1.76
C LYS A 77 0.49 -23.44 -2.84
N ASN A 78 0.81 -23.12 -4.09
CA ASN A 78 0.09 -23.45 -5.32
C ASN A 78 -1.24 -22.70 -5.53
N LYS A 79 -1.68 -21.86 -4.62
CA LYS A 79 -2.79 -20.94 -4.85
C LYS A 79 -2.46 -19.95 -5.98
N ILE A 80 -3.49 -19.48 -6.63
CA ILE A 80 -3.41 -18.47 -7.69
C ILE A 80 -4.19 -17.26 -7.23
N ILE A 81 -3.52 -16.11 -7.24
CA ILE A 81 -4.15 -14.84 -6.95
C ILE A 81 -4.48 -14.16 -8.27
N GLU A 82 -5.75 -13.88 -8.49
CA GLU A 82 -6.20 -13.09 -9.64
C GLU A 82 -6.24 -11.62 -9.28
N VAL A 83 -5.61 -10.82 -10.11
CA VAL A 83 -5.63 -9.36 -10.01
C VAL A 83 -6.03 -8.74 -11.33
N THR A 84 -6.73 -7.63 -11.28
CA THR A 84 -7.21 -6.94 -12.46
C THR A 84 -6.77 -5.48 -12.45
N LEU A 85 -6.22 -5.03 -13.55
CA LEU A 85 -5.75 -3.66 -13.77
C LEU A 85 -6.67 -2.94 -14.76
N ASN A 86 -6.71 -1.61 -14.67
CA ASN A 86 -7.37 -0.74 -15.63
C ASN A 86 -8.83 -1.14 -15.91
N ASP A 87 -9.66 -1.12 -14.86
CA ASP A 87 -11.10 -1.41 -14.93
C ASP A 87 -11.43 -2.73 -15.66
N ASP A 88 -10.85 -3.81 -15.15
CA ASP A 88 -11.07 -5.17 -15.64
C ASP A 88 -10.56 -5.45 -17.08
N SER A 89 -9.93 -4.48 -17.72
CA SER A 89 -9.39 -4.69 -19.07
C SER A 89 -8.17 -5.60 -19.13
N LYS A 90 -7.47 -5.82 -18.00
CA LYS A 90 -6.22 -6.60 -17.93
C LYS A 90 -6.17 -7.47 -16.67
N LYS A 91 -6.55 -8.73 -16.85
CA LYS A 91 -6.37 -9.76 -15.82
C LYS A 91 -4.92 -10.26 -15.78
N LYS A 92 -4.42 -10.49 -14.58
CA LYS A 92 -3.12 -11.10 -14.29
C LYS A 92 -3.29 -12.16 -13.22
N THR A 93 -2.44 -13.18 -13.27
CA THR A 93 -2.41 -14.25 -12.28
C THR A 93 -1.03 -14.34 -11.64
N ILE A 94 -1.01 -14.42 -10.32
CA ILE A 94 0.20 -14.56 -9.53
C ILE A 94 0.14 -15.91 -8.83
N LYS A 95 0.96 -16.86 -9.28
CA LYS A 95 1.04 -18.19 -8.66
C LYS A 95 1.91 -18.14 -7.41
N ILE A 96 1.40 -18.64 -6.29
CA ILE A 96 2.13 -18.75 -5.04
C ILE A 96 3.06 -19.97 -5.09
N GLU A 97 4.37 -19.71 -5.19
CA GLU A 97 5.42 -20.72 -5.25
C GLU A 97 6.26 -20.71 -3.97
N LYS A 98 6.87 -21.86 -3.63
CA LYS A 98 7.78 -21.98 -2.48
C LYS A 98 8.96 -20.98 -2.51
N SER A 99 9.41 -20.59 -3.71
CA SER A 99 10.52 -19.65 -3.91
C SER A 99 10.12 -18.19 -3.85
N ARG A 100 8.87 -17.88 -3.47
CA ARG A 100 8.36 -16.51 -3.40
C ARG A 100 8.39 -16.05 -1.95
N ILE A 101 8.99 -14.88 -1.70
CA ILE A 101 8.95 -14.25 -0.38
C ILE A 101 7.55 -13.71 -0.16
N ILE A 102 6.97 -14.09 0.97
CA ILE A 102 5.67 -13.62 1.43
C ILE A 102 5.84 -13.13 2.87
N PHE A 103 5.40 -11.92 3.12
CA PHE A 103 5.38 -11.30 4.44
C PHE A 103 3.96 -10.95 4.82
N CYS A 104 3.56 -11.33 6.03
CA CYS A 104 2.27 -10.99 6.63
C CYS A 104 2.50 -10.48 8.05
N ASP A 105 1.81 -9.39 8.39
CA ASP A 105 1.81 -8.84 9.74
C ASP A 105 0.37 -8.55 10.17
N GLU A 106 -0.06 -9.18 11.26
CA GLU A 106 -1.43 -9.06 11.80
C GLU A 106 -1.66 -7.71 12.47
N ASN A 107 -0.64 -7.15 13.14
CA ASN A 107 -0.78 -5.88 13.86
C ASN A 107 -0.88 -4.69 12.90
N LEU A 108 -0.23 -4.79 11.74
CA LEU A 108 -0.24 -3.77 10.69
C LEU A 108 -1.27 -4.08 9.61
N ASP A 109 -1.95 -5.23 9.70
CA ASP A 109 -2.92 -5.70 8.69
C ASP A 109 -2.38 -5.61 7.27
N VAL A 110 -1.19 -6.18 7.02
CA VAL A 110 -0.51 -6.10 5.73
C VAL A 110 -0.07 -7.46 5.22
N THR A 111 -0.17 -7.65 3.90
CA THR A 111 0.39 -8.77 3.15
C THR A 111 1.26 -8.25 2.01
N PHE A 112 2.52 -8.70 1.96
CA PHE A 112 3.42 -8.52 0.82
C PHE A 112 3.62 -9.85 0.12
N ILE A 113 3.57 -9.82 -1.20
CA ILE A 113 3.88 -10.97 -2.06
C ILE A 113 4.94 -10.54 -3.08
N GLN A 114 6.09 -11.20 -3.06
CA GLN A 114 7.13 -10.95 -4.05
C GLN A 114 6.58 -11.04 -5.48
N ILE A 115 6.88 -10.06 -6.29
CA ILE A 115 6.62 -10.07 -7.74
C ILE A 115 7.90 -10.45 -8.47
N LYS A 116 7.76 -11.38 -9.43
CA LYS A 116 8.79 -11.73 -10.40
C LYS A 116 8.39 -11.08 -11.73
N PRO A 117 8.90 -9.86 -12.06
CA PRO A 117 8.33 -8.98 -13.08
C PRO A 117 8.10 -9.66 -14.44
N GLU A 118 9.07 -10.42 -14.92
CA GLU A 118 8.97 -11.11 -16.22
C GLU A 118 7.94 -12.24 -16.17
N LYS A 119 7.96 -13.05 -15.10
CA LYS A 119 7.08 -14.20 -14.94
C LYS A 119 5.62 -13.78 -14.70
N ASP A 120 5.41 -12.80 -13.84
CA ASP A 120 4.08 -12.30 -13.47
C ASP A 120 3.57 -11.27 -14.51
N ASN A 121 4.42 -10.88 -15.45
CA ASN A 121 4.13 -9.85 -16.46
C ASN A 121 3.66 -8.53 -15.84
N ILE A 122 4.34 -8.10 -14.76
CA ILE A 122 4.12 -6.84 -14.04
C ILE A 122 5.34 -5.94 -14.26
N LYS A 123 5.15 -4.80 -14.93
CA LYS A 123 6.24 -3.93 -15.37
C LYS A 123 6.30 -2.59 -14.66
N HIS A 124 5.21 -2.18 -14.01
CA HIS A 124 5.09 -0.84 -13.42
C HIS A 124 4.83 -0.94 -11.94
N PHE A 125 5.50 -0.08 -11.18
CA PHE A 125 5.50 -0.10 -9.73
C PHE A 125 5.40 1.32 -9.19
N LEU A 126 4.68 1.50 -8.09
CA LEU A 126 4.71 2.72 -7.29
C LEU A 126 6.03 2.81 -6.53
N GLU A 127 6.37 4.02 -6.14
CA GLU A 127 7.54 4.31 -5.31
C GLU A 127 7.09 4.71 -3.90
N ILE A 128 7.91 4.37 -2.90
CA ILE A 128 7.72 4.83 -1.53
C ILE A 128 8.34 6.21 -1.39
N SER A 129 7.70 7.10 -0.63
CA SER A 129 8.24 8.41 -0.33
C SER A 129 9.60 8.28 0.36
N GLU A 130 10.60 8.97 -0.16
CA GLU A 130 11.95 8.95 0.40
C GLU A 130 12.00 9.49 1.83
N ASP A 131 11.11 10.42 2.15
CA ASP A 131 10.97 10.94 3.50
C ASP A 131 10.65 9.84 4.51
N ILE A 132 9.77 8.91 4.12
CA ILE A 132 9.41 7.73 4.93
C ILE A 132 10.64 6.88 5.25
N ILE A 133 11.56 6.76 4.30
CA ILE A 133 12.76 5.96 4.46
C ILE A 133 13.80 6.67 5.34
N LYS A 134 14.02 7.97 5.09
CA LYS A 134 15.16 8.74 5.64
C LYS A 134 14.89 9.38 7.01
N ASN A 135 13.66 9.77 7.30
CA ASN A 135 13.35 10.57 8.49
C ASN A 135 12.82 9.76 9.66
N ASP A 136 13.07 10.26 10.86
CA ASP A 136 12.47 9.75 12.07
C ASP A 136 10.99 10.12 12.16
N LYS A 137 10.27 9.38 12.99
CA LYS A 137 8.83 9.46 13.12
C LYS A 137 8.31 10.84 13.54
N ASN A 138 8.96 11.49 14.52
CA ASN A 138 8.56 12.81 15.00
C ASN A 138 8.62 13.87 13.89
N ILE A 139 9.62 13.77 13.01
CA ILE A 139 9.76 14.63 11.82
C ILE A 139 8.61 14.35 10.85
N LEU A 140 8.26 13.08 10.65
CA LEU A 140 7.21 12.68 9.72
C LEU A 140 5.82 13.11 10.22
N GLU A 141 5.55 13.08 11.52
CA GLU A 141 4.29 13.56 12.07
C GLU A 141 4.06 15.05 11.74
N SER A 142 5.06 15.90 12.03
CA SER A 142 4.98 17.33 11.73
C SER A 142 4.88 17.60 10.23
N LYS A 143 5.64 16.84 9.41
CA LYS A 143 5.71 17.02 7.96
C LYS A 143 4.41 16.65 7.26
N TYR A 144 3.75 15.57 7.66
CA TYR A 144 2.57 15.04 6.97
C TYR A 144 1.24 15.53 7.53
N ARG A 145 1.21 16.15 8.71
CA ARG A 145 -0.02 16.70 9.29
C ARG A 145 -0.66 17.72 8.35
N LYS A 146 -1.96 17.57 8.07
CA LYS A 146 -2.75 18.38 7.12
C LYS A 146 -2.25 18.40 5.67
N LYS A 147 -1.31 17.51 5.30
CA LYS A 147 -0.86 17.39 3.91
C LYS A 147 -1.92 16.78 3.02
N SER A 148 -1.96 17.24 1.78
CA SER A 148 -2.83 16.73 0.74
C SER A 148 -2.38 15.35 0.29
N ILE A 149 -3.34 14.43 0.23
CA ILE A 149 -3.12 13.06 -0.19
C ILE A 149 -4.21 12.62 -1.16
N TYR A 150 -3.96 11.50 -1.79
CA TYR A 150 -4.96 10.78 -2.56
C TYR A 150 -4.84 9.27 -2.35
N ILE A 151 -5.95 8.59 -2.61
CA ILE A 151 -6.05 7.13 -2.58
C ILE A 151 -6.55 6.67 -3.95
N ILE A 152 -5.93 5.66 -4.50
CA ILE A 152 -6.40 4.95 -5.69
C ILE A 152 -6.99 3.62 -5.24
N HIS A 153 -8.28 3.39 -5.51
CA HIS A 153 -9.00 2.26 -4.93
C HIS A 153 -10.12 1.72 -5.83
N TYR A 154 -10.63 0.54 -5.50
CA TYR A 154 -11.78 -0.09 -6.14
C TYR A 154 -12.99 -0.13 -5.18
N PRO A 155 -13.70 1.01 -4.95
CA PRO A 155 -14.82 1.05 -4.04
C PRO A 155 -15.94 0.13 -4.51
N LYS A 156 -16.52 -0.65 -3.60
CA LYS A 156 -17.53 -1.70 -3.86
C LYS A 156 -17.03 -2.80 -4.82
N GLY A 157 -15.71 -2.94 -5.00
CA GLY A 157 -15.13 -3.85 -5.99
C GLY A 157 -15.47 -3.51 -7.45
N LYS A 158 -15.94 -2.28 -7.71
CA LYS A 158 -16.33 -1.79 -9.05
C LYS A 158 -15.15 -1.12 -9.75
N ASN A 159 -15.40 -0.07 -10.51
CA ASN A 159 -14.39 0.67 -11.26
C ASN A 159 -13.40 1.39 -10.35
N ILE A 160 -12.16 1.49 -10.80
CA ILE A 160 -11.10 2.21 -10.12
C ILE A 160 -11.45 3.70 -9.98
N LYS A 161 -11.18 4.26 -8.82
CA LYS A 161 -11.38 5.69 -8.54
C LYS A 161 -10.18 6.28 -7.83
N VAL A 162 -10.07 7.59 -7.89
CA VAL A 162 -9.19 8.38 -7.05
C VAL A 162 -10.02 9.20 -6.08
N SER A 163 -9.61 9.25 -4.81
CA SER A 163 -10.24 10.05 -3.77
C SER A 163 -9.18 10.93 -3.13
N TYR A 164 -9.42 12.23 -3.09
CA TYR A 164 -8.52 13.21 -2.49
C TYR A 164 -8.94 13.51 -1.05
N GLY A 165 -8.00 13.89 -0.21
CA GLY A 165 -8.24 14.27 1.16
C GLY A 165 -6.99 14.81 1.85
N LEU A 166 -7.10 15.03 3.16
CA LEU A 166 -6.00 15.49 4.00
C LEU A 166 -5.65 14.45 5.04
N ILE A 167 -4.39 14.43 5.46
CA ILE A 167 -3.96 13.71 6.65
C ILE A 167 -4.50 14.43 7.87
N ASN A 168 -5.19 13.67 8.73
CA ASN A 168 -5.65 14.16 10.03
C ASN A 168 -4.52 14.04 11.07
N LYS A 169 -3.98 12.82 11.25
CA LYS A 169 -2.89 12.53 12.20
C LYS A 169 -1.96 11.46 11.66
N VAL A 170 -0.71 11.53 12.06
CA VAL A 170 0.26 10.45 11.94
C VAL A 170 0.51 9.92 13.35
N LEU A 171 0.27 8.66 13.56
CA LEU A 171 0.46 7.94 14.82
C LEU A 171 1.60 6.91 14.64
N ASP A 172 1.91 6.15 15.70
CA ASP A 172 3.02 5.19 15.66
C ASP A 172 3.01 4.25 14.46
N ASN A 173 1.90 3.57 14.27
CA ASN A 173 1.74 2.59 13.20
C ASN A 173 0.69 2.99 12.18
N ASN A 174 -0.01 4.10 12.41
CA ASN A 174 -1.19 4.47 11.65
C ASN A 174 -1.13 5.92 11.14
N ILE A 175 -1.79 6.12 10.01
CA ILE A 175 -2.18 7.43 9.50
C ILE A 175 -3.70 7.49 9.50
N THR A 176 -4.27 8.58 9.98
CA THR A 176 -5.70 8.85 9.83
C THR A 176 -5.91 9.95 8.78
N HIS A 177 -6.97 9.83 7.96
CA HIS A 177 -7.18 10.72 6.82
C HIS A 177 -8.66 10.88 6.44
N TYR A 178 -8.96 11.88 5.61
CA TYR A 178 -10.33 12.25 5.19
C TYR A 178 -10.69 11.87 3.76
N CYS A 179 -9.90 11.06 3.06
CA CYS A 179 -10.30 10.55 1.73
C CYS A 179 -11.57 9.73 1.85
N ILE A 180 -12.50 9.88 0.91
CA ILE A 180 -13.73 9.09 0.87
C ILE A 180 -13.39 7.68 0.40
N THR A 181 -13.86 6.66 1.14
CA THR A 181 -13.65 5.24 0.85
C THR A 181 -14.94 4.45 1.01
N ASP A 182 -14.96 3.22 0.53
CA ASP A 182 -16.07 2.28 0.64
C ASP A 182 -15.52 0.85 0.74
N ASN A 183 -16.37 -0.15 0.97
CA ASN A 183 -15.99 -1.56 0.92
C ASN A 183 -15.21 -1.86 -0.38
N GLY A 184 -14.16 -2.67 -0.29
CA GLY A 184 -13.25 -2.93 -1.42
C GLY A 184 -12.09 -1.92 -1.56
N SER A 185 -12.09 -0.83 -0.78
CA SER A 185 -10.97 0.12 -0.74
C SER A 185 -9.80 -0.38 0.12
N SER A 186 -10.00 -1.41 0.95
CA SER A 186 -8.94 -2.02 1.77
C SER A 186 -7.78 -2.49 0.90
N GLY A 187 -6.55 -2.20 1.33
CA GLY A 187 -5.31 -2.49 0.60
C GLY A 187 -4.89 -1.40 -0.40
N SER A 188 -5.60 -0.28 -0.46
CA SER A 188 -5.26 0.84 -1.34
C SER A 188 -4.00 1.57 -0.90
N PRO A 189 -3.17 2.05 -1.84
CA PRO A 189 -2.07 2.94 -1.51
C PRO A 189 -2.60 4.30 -1.08
N VAL A 190 -2.08 4.83 0.02
CA VAL A 190 -2.20 6.23 0.40
C VAL A 190 -0.97 6.96 -0.13
N LEU A 191 -1.18 7.94 -0.99
CA LEU A 191 -0.11 8.64 -1.70
C LEU A 191 -0.11 10.13 -1.35
N SER A 192 1.09 10.67 -1.15
CA SER A 192 1.26 12.13 -0.97
C SER A 192 1.01 12.84 -2.29
N LEU A 193 0.31 13.98 -2.24
CA LEU A 193 0.10 14.79 -3.43
C LEU A 193 1.34 15.61 -3.80
N ASP A 194 2.24 15.86 -2.85
CA ASP A 194 3.49 16.61 -3.06
C ASP A 194 4.46 15.90 -4.03
N ASN A 195 4.55 14.57 -3.96
CA ASN A 195 5.52 13.80 -4.73
C ASN A 195 4.95 12.55 -5.42
N PHE A 196 3.65 12.28 -5.25
CA PHE A 196 2.93 11.14 -5.83
C PHE A 196 3.47 9.76 -5.38
N LYS A 197 4.08 9.69 -4.18
CA LYS A 197 4.70 8.49 -3.62
C LYS A 197 3.91 7.96 -2.43
N ILE A 198 4.07 6.66 -2.15
CA ILE A 198 3.37 5.95 -1.09
C ILE A 198 3.84 6.44 0.28
N ILE A 199 2.87 6.66 1.18
CA ILE A 199 3.09 6.96 2.59
C ILE A 199 2.37 5.98 3.52
N GLY A 200 1.36 5.24 3.03
CA GLY A 200 0.60 4.28 3.84
C GLY A 200 -0.25 3.33 3.01
N ILE A 201 -0.97 2.44 3.71
CA ILE A 201 -1.86 1.43 3.16
C ILE A 201 -3.20 1.54 3.87
N HIS A 202 -4.26 1.90 3.14
CA HIS A 202 -5.61 2.03 3.70
C HIS A 202 -6.17 0.68 4.14
N TYR A 203 -6.72 0.59 5.36
CA TYR A 203 -7.33 -0.65 5.84
C TYR A 203 -8.77 -0.51 6.32
N GLY A 204 -9.28 0.69 6.54
CA GLY A 204 -10.66 0.81 6.98
C GLY A 204 -11.05 2.19 7.51
N THR A 205 -12.28 2.27 7.99
CA THR A 205 -12.86 3.49 8.56
C THR A 205 -12.89 3.37 10.09
N SER A 206 -12.72 4.49 10.79
CA SER A 206 -12.88 4.54 12.25
C SER A 206 -14.28 4.12 12.68
N ILE A 207 -14.41 3.56 13.90
CA ILE A 207 -15.69 3.11 14.47
C ILE A 207 -16.75 4.24 14.43
N PHE A 208 -16.34 5.49 14.65
CA PHE A 208 -17.22 6.65 14.61
C PHE A 208 -17.38 7.26 13.22
N LYS A 209 -16.84 6.64 12.15
CA LYS A 209 -16.90 7.11 10.75
C LYS A 209 -16.44 8.57 10.55
N ARG A 210 -15.58 9.09 11.42
CA ARG A 210 -15.08 10.47 11.34
C ARG A 210 -13.84 10.63 10.46
N PHE A 211 -13.08 9.55 10.31
CA PHE A 211 -11.87 9.51 9.50
C PHE A 211 -11.58 8.05 9.11
N ASN A 212 -10.74 7.89 8.14
CA ASN A 212 -10.23 6.61 7.69
C ASN A 212 -8.86 6.32 8.29
N ASN A 213 -8.52 5.03 8.39
CA ASN A 213 -7.28 4.53 8.96
C ASN A 213 -6.42 3.87 7.89
N SER A 214 -5.12 4.02 8.02
CA SER A 214 -4.12 3.40 7.15
C SER A 214 -2.90 3.00 7.94
N SER A 215 -2.32 1.85 7.63
CA SER A 215 -1.04 1.45 8.17
C SER A 215 0.06 2.37 7.65
N PHE A 216 0.89 2.88 8.56
CA PHE A 216 1.97 3.80 8.20
C PHE A 216 3.11 3.04 7.52
N MET A 217 3.49 3.40 6.31
CA MET A 217 4.50 2.68 5.53
C MET A 217 5.84 2.56 6.26
N LYS A 218 6.23 3.54 7.10
CA LYS A 218 7.44 3.46 7.92
C LYS A 218 7.45 2.23 8.82
N SER A 219 6.37 2.02 9.56
CA SER A 219 6.24 0.86 10.49
C SER A 219 6.20 -0.46 9.71
N VAL A 220 5.54 -0.48 8.56
CA VAL A 220 5.49 -1.66 7.68
C VAL A 220 6.90 -2.03 7.18
N LEU A 221 7.71 -1.04 6.76
CA LEU A 221 9.08 -1.29 6.33
C LEU A 221 9.98 -1.78 7.48
N ILE A 222 9.80 -1.24 8.69
CA ILE A 222 10.53 -1.70 9.88
C ILE A 222 10.20 -3.17 10.16
N ALA A 223 8.92 -3.54 10.17
CA ALA A 223 8.47 -4.91 10.40
C ALA A 223 9.00 -5.86 9.29
N PHE A 224 8.92 -5.45 8.03
CA PHE A 224 9.48 -6.23 6.92
C PHE A 224 10.99 -6.44 7.06
N ASN A 225 11.75 -5.40 7.42
CA ASN A 225 13.20 -5.50 7.64
C ASN A 225 13.54 -6.47 8.77
N GLN A 226 12.77 -6.45 9.87
CA GLN A 226 12.94 -7.40 10.97
C GLN A 226 12.63 -8.84 10.54
N PHE A 227 11.58 -9.02 9.71
CA PHE A 227 11.24 -10.32 9.14
C PHE A 227 12.39 -10.87 8.27
N ILE A 228 12.95 -10.09 7.37
CA ILE A 228 14.07 -10.51 6.51
C ILE A 228 15.32 -10.87 7.34
N LYS A 229 15.65 -10.07 8.35
CA LYS A 229 16.78 -10.37 9.25
C LYS A 229 16.58 -11.70 9.99
N LYS A 230 15.37 -12.00 10.47
CA LYS A 230 15.07 -13.30 11.10
C LYS A 230 15.17 -14.46 10.09
N CYS A 231 14.75 -14.26 8.86
CA CYS A 231 14.92 -15.27 7.80
C CYS A 231 16.42 -15.54 7.56
N ASN A 232 17.25 -14.52 7.47
CA ASN A 232 18.68 -14.65 7.22
C ASN A 232 19.44 -15.29 8.42
N SER A 233 19.09 -14.96 9.68
CA SER A 233 19.73 -15.56 10.86
C SER A 233 19.42 -17.05 11.01
N ASN A 234 18.23 -17.50 10.64
CA ASN A 234 17.87 -18.91 10.62
C ASN A 234 18.58 -19.70 9.50
N PHE A 235 19.11 -19.00 8.50
CA PHE A 235 19.86 -19.59 7.38
C PHE A 235 21.25 -20.10 7.76
N ASN A 236 21.93 -19.43 8.68
CA ASN A 236 23.28 -19.82 9.12
C ASN A 236 23.31 -21.14 9.90
N TYR A 237 22.14 -21.71 10.24
CA TYR A 237 22.04 -22.96 10.96
C TYR A 237 21.61 -24.18 10.11
N ASN A 238 21.03 -23.98 8.92
CA ASN A 238 20.58 -25.10 8.07
C ASN A 238 20.74 -24.80 6.59
N ASN A 239 21.63 -25.48 5.92
CA ASN A 239 22.00 -25.35 4.49
C ASN A 239 20.88 -25.68 3.46
N ASN A 240 19.61 -25.47 3.76
CA ASN A 240 18.52 -25.69 2.80
C ASN A 240 17.60 -24.48 2.71
N PHE A 241 17.62 -23.82 1.54
CA PHE A 241 16.72 -22.73 1.19
C PHE A 241 15.27 -23.17 1.15
N ILE A 242 14.54 -22.95 2.20
CA ILE A 242 13.08 -23.08 2.19
C ILE A 242 12.53 -21.72 2.64
N TYR A 243 12.14 -20.89 1.68
CA TYR A 243 11.29 -19.72 1.97
C TYR A 243 9.92 -20.23 2.43
N ASN A 244 9.76 -20.40 3.71
CA ASN A 244 8.47 -20.66 4.31
C ASN A 244 7.75 -19.34 4.56
N VAL A 245 6.44 -19.34 4.47
CA VAL A 245 5.60 -18.31 5.04
C VAL A 245 5.91 -18.28 6.54
N VAL A 246 6.80 -17.38 6.96
CA VAL A 246 7.08 -17.20 8.39
C VAL A 246 6.07 -16.20 8.91
N LEU A 247 5.10 -16.74 9.62
CA LEU A 247 4.08 -15.99 10.33
C LEU A 247 4.69 -15.49 11.64
N MET A 248 4.71 -14.18 11.85
CA MET A 248 5.02 -13.65 13.18
C MET A 248 3.86 -14.02 14.13
N PRO A 249 4.13 -14.65 15.29
CA PRO A 249 3.11 -14.76 16.32
C PRO A 249 2.72 -13.36 16.83
N PRO A 250 1.48 -13.18 17.30
CA PRO A 250 1.09 -11.93 17.94
C PRO A 250 2.01 -11.66 19.14
N ILE A 251 2.55 -10.45 19.22
CA ILE A 251 3.24 -9.98 20.40
C ILE A 251 2.15 -9.65 21.39
N HIS A 252 1.97 -10.50 22.42
CA HIS A 252 1.15 -10.16 23.57
C HIS A 252 1.90 -9.10 24.39
N PHE A 253 1.32 -7.91 24.48
CA PHE A 253 1.64 -6.89 25.47
C PHE A 253 0.76 -7.05 26.68
#